data_a575a6d4dcbbab7c08f36b4fba4300f5
#
_entry.id   a575a6d4dcbbab7c08f36b4fba4300f5
#
_cell.length_a   1.000
_cell.length_b   1.000
_cell.length_c   1.000
_cell.angle_alpha   90.00
_cell.angle_beta   90.00
_cell.angle_gamma   90.00
#
_symmetry.space_group_name_H-M   'P 1'
#
loop_
_entity.id
_entity.type
_entity.pdbx_description
1 polymer ?
#
loop_
_entity_poly.entity_id
_entity_poly.type
_entity_poly.pdbx_seq_one_letter_code
_entity_poly.pdbx_strand_id
1 'polypeptide(L)'
;MKTKTLWQTIVGALVAVALPAGAHHSFAIYDMSQNIEFEGVVETVKMRNPHMALTLVESQADGSKRTINFVEGAPANMIVRMGLNPADIAVGKTIKAIGAPRRDDPNAFFLKAIILPDGKRYSVIN
;
A
#
# COMPACT_ATOMS: atom_id res chain seq x y z
N MET A 1 -72.83 -16.25 12.31
CA MET A 1 -71.82 -15.18 12.21
C MET A 1 -70.45 -15.84 12.15
N LYS A 2 -69.79 -15.70 11.03
CA LYS A 2 -68.46 -16.29 10.82
C LYS A 2 -67.43 -15.19 10.93
N THR A 3 -66.66 -15.15 12.02
CA THR A 3 -65.53 -14.25 12.17
C THR A 3 -64.31 -14.82 11.46
N LYS A 4 -63.89 -14.17 10.37
CA LYS A 4 -62.65 -14.49 9.70
C LYS A 4 -61.50 -13.79 10.36
N THR A 5 -60.65 -14.57 11.04
CA THR A 5 -59.40 -14.09 11.61
C THR A 5 -58.38 -13.91 10.49
N LEU A 6 -57.97 -12.67 10.29
CA LEU A 6 -56.95 -12.29 9.34
C LEU A 6 -55.58 -12.47 10.01
N TRP A 7 -54.81 -13.47 9.61
CA TRP A 7 -53.40 -13.59 9.98
C TRP A 7 -52.57 -12.74 9.05
N GLN A 8 -52.09 -11.62 9.55
CA GLN A 8 -51.11 -10.82 8.86
C GLN A 8 -49.72 -11.39 9.15
N THR A 9 -49.12 -12.07 8.19
CA THR A 9 -47.71 -12.49 8.20
C THR A 9 -46.86 -11.25 7.90
N ILE A 10 -46.19 -10.73 8.93
CA ILE A 10 -45.14 -9.73 8.79
C ILE A 10 -43.88 -10.48 8.36
N VAL A 11 -43.58 -10.40 7.06
CA VAL A 11 -42.26 -10.82 6.55
C VAL A 11 -41.29 -9.67 6.80
N GLY A 12 -40.53 -9.76 7.90
CA GLY A 12 -39.44 -8.88 8.20
C GLY A 12 -38.28 -9.11 7.21
N ALA A 13 -38.11 -8.22 6.27
CA ALA A 13 -36.93 -8.21 5.40
C ALA A 13 -35.69 -7.83 6.22
N LEU A 14 -34.88 -8.82 6.60
CA LEU A 14 -33.57 -8.60 7.21
C LEU A 14 -32.63 -8.11 6.12
N VAL A 15 -32.45 -6.80 6.02
CA VAL A 15 -31.42 -6.20 5.16
C VAL A 15 -30.09 -6.43 5.84
N ALA A 16 -29.36 -7.46 5.41
CA ALA A 16 -27.98 -7.67 5.80
C ALA A 16 -27.11 -6.57 5.15
N VAL A 17 -26.76 -5.55 5.91
CA VAL A 17 -25.75 -4.56 5.51
C VAL A 17 -24.40 -5.26 5.57
N ALA A 18 -23.92 -5.71 4.41
CA ALA A 18 -22.56 -6.20 4.26
C ALA A 18 -21.61 -5.00 4.38
N LEU A 19 -21.04 -4.80 5.57
CA LEU A 19 -19.96 -3.86 5.78
C LEU A 19 -18.73 -4.37 5.00
N PRO A 20 -18.02 -3.50 4.27
CA PRO A 20 -16.80 -3.90 3.59
C PRO A 20 -15.71 -4.18 4.64
N ALA A 21 -15.57 -5.44 5.05
CA ALA A 21 -14.54 -5.89 5.98
C ALA A 21 -13.13 -5.98 5.35
N GLY A 22 -12.99 -5.58 4.08
CA GLY A 22 -11.75 -5.79 3.31
C GLY A 22 -10.66 -4.74 3.50
N ALA A 23 -10.97 -3.52 3.99
CA ALA A 23 -10.00 -2.42 3.98
C ALA A 23 -9.03 -2.40 5.17
N HIS A 24 -9.34 -3.06 6.28
CA HIS A 24 -8.51 -3.03 7.49
C HIS A 24 -7.51 -4.19 7.62
N HIS A 25 -7.62 -5.23 6.78
CA HIS A 25 -6.76 -6.41 6.88
C HIS A 25 -5.37 -6.20 6.24
N SER A 26 -5.21 -5.29 5.27
CA SER A 26 -3.93 -5.13 4.56
C SER A 26 -2.84 -4.53 5.46
N PHE A 27 -3.16 -3.59 6.35
CA PHE A 27 -2.18 -2.98 7.27
C PHE A 27 -1.76 -3.88 8.42
N ALA A 28 -2.59 -4.84 8.85
CA ALA A 28 -2.28 -5.73 9.97
C ALA A 28 -1.09 -6.67 9.70
N ILE A 29 -0.80 -6.96 8.43
CA ILE A 29 0.34 -7.80 8.04
C ILE A 29 1.68 -7.04 8.06
N TYR A 30 1.66 -5.71 8.16
CA TYR A 30 2.85 -4.87 8.23
C TYR A 30 3.06 -4.33 9.65
N ASP A 31 4.31 -4.15 10.05
CA ASP A 31 4.64 -3.40 11.25
C ASP A 31 4.73 -1.91 10.93
N MET A 32 3.57 -1.25 10.92
CA MET A 32 3.44 0.16 10.55
C MET A 32 4.10 1.13 11.53
N SER A 33 4.53 0.66 12.72
CA SER A 33 5.27 1.48 13.68
C SER A 33 6.72 1.70 13.26
N GLN A 34 7.27 0.84 12.40
CA GLN A 34 8.63 0.95 11.90
C GLN A 34 8.70 1.83 10.65
N ASN A 35 9.83 2.56 10.54
CA ASN A 35 10.19 3.36 9.39
C ASN A 35 11.62 2.99 9.00
N ILE A 36 11.78 2.07 8.06
CA ILE A 36 13.09 1.63 7.58
C ILE A 36 13.37 2.35 6.27
N GLU A 37 14.46 3.12 6.23
CA GLU A 37 14.91 3.83 5.03
C GLU A 37 15.85 2.92 4.23
N PHE A 38 15.63 2.89 2.92
CA PHE A 38 16.47 2.22 1.95
C PHE A 38 16.86 3.21 0.85
N GLU A 39 18.08 3.09 0.35
CA GLU A 39 18.54 3.82 -0.82
C GLU A 39 18.95 2.82 -1.90
N GLY A 40 18.46 2.99 -3.12
CA GLY A 40 18.78 2.07 -4.18
C GLY A 40 18.34 2.53 -5.56
N VAL A 41 18.72 1.76 -6.54
CA VAL A 41 18.31 1.96 -7.93
C VAL A 41 16.96 1.29 -8.15
N VAL A 42 16.04 2.00 -8.78
CA VAL A 42 14.73 1.45 -9.17
C VAL A 42 14.93 0.36 -10.21
N GLU A 43 14.57 -0.87 -9.86
CA GLU A 43 14.57 -2.02 -10.75
C GLU A 43 13.22 -2.21 -11.42
N THR A 44 12.13 -2.08 -10.65
CA THR A 44 10.76 -2.10 -11.17
C THR A 44 9.91 -1.05 -10.48
N VAL A 45 8.96 -0.49 -11.22
CA VAL A 45 7.91 0.36 -10.67
C VAL A 45 6.58 0.04 -11.35
N LYS A 46 5.56 -0.17 -10.55
CA LYS A 46 4.19 -0.43 -11.02
C LYS A 46 3.28 0.69 -10.51
N MET A 47 3.09 1.70 -11.35
CA MET A 47 2.17 2.81 -11.10
C MET A 47 0.74 2.35 -11.37
N ARG A 48 0.05 1.88 -10.32
CA ARG A 48 -1.31 1.33 -10.41
C ARG A 48 -2.17 1.73 -9.22
N ASN A 49 -3.47 1.56 -9.36
CA ASN A 49 -4.46 1.67 -8.29
C ASN A 49 -5.06 0.27 -8.03
N PRO A 50 -5.43 -0.06 -6.79
CA PRO A 50 -5.41 0.77 -5.57
C PRO A 50 -4.02 0.90 -4.92
N HIS A 51 -3.03 0.09 -5.30
CA HIS A 51 -1.73 0.07 -4.66
C HIS A 51 -0.61 0.04 -5.70
N MET A 52 0.30 1.01 -5.63
CA MET A 52 1.54 0.95 -6.39
C MET A 52 2.52 -0.06 -5.77
N ALA A 53 3.47 -0.52 -6.56
CA ALA A 53 4.57 -1.36 -6.10
C ALA A 53 5.90 -0.87 -6.67
N LEU A 54 6.98 -1.12 -5.94
CA LEU A 54 8.32 -0.64 -6.27
C LEU A 54 9.35 -1.68 -5.83
N THR A 55 10.37 -1.91 -6.64
CA THR A 55 11.55 -2.71 -6.27
C THR A 55 12.79 -1.86 -6.40
N LEU A 56 13.60 -1.81 -5.34
CA LEU A 56 14.91 -1.18 -5.34
C LEU A 56 16.00 -2.24 -5.26
N VAL A 57 17.15 -1.95 -5.89
CA VAL A 57 18.40 -2.69 -5.72
C VAL A 57 19.36 -1.80 -4.95
N GLU A 58 19.66 -2.20 -3.73
CA GLU A 58 20.60 -1.55 -2.82
C GLU A 58 21.98 -2.22 -2.95
N SER A 59 23.03 -1.40 -3.05
CA SER A 59 24.42 -1.89 -3.01
C SER A 59 24.88 -1.94 -1.57
N GLN A 60 25.40 -3.11 -1.16
CA GLN A 60 25.93 -3.32 0.18
C GLN A 60 27.42 -2.94 0.24
N ALA A 61 27.95 -2.70 1.44
CA ALA A 61 29.34 -2.33 1.66
C ALA A 61 30.34 -3.39 1.19
N ASP A 62 29.94 -4.67 1.17
CA ASP A 62 30.76 -5.79 0.68
C ASP A 62 30.72 -5.97 -0.84
N GLY A 63 30.02 -5.09 -1.57
CA GLY A 63 29.83 -5.14 -3.01
C GLY A 63 28.68 -6.04 -3.48
N SER A 64 28.03 -6.76 -2.57
CA SER A 64 26.81 -7.51 -2.89
C SER A 64 25.63 -6.58 -3.15
N LYS A 65 24.57 -7.13 -3.74
CA LYS A 65 23.31 -6.41 -3.99
C LYS A 65 22.18 -7.05 -3.20
N ARG A 66 21.33 -6.21 -2.65
CA ARG A 66 20.11 -6.61 -1.96
C ARG A 66 18.89 -6.05 -2.70
N THR A 67 17.93 -6.92 -2.95
CA THR A 67 16.63 -6.50 -3.51
C THR A 67 15.67 -6.16 -2.40
N ILE A 68 15.06 -4.97 -2.46
CA ILE A 68 14.08 -4.46 -1.52
C ILE A 68 12.74 -4.37 -2.23
N ASN A 69 11.75 -5.13 -1.77
CA ASN A 69 10.45 -5.23 -2.42
C ASN A 69 9.40 -4.45 -1.64
N PHE A 70 8.97 -3.31 -2.17
CA PHE A 70 7.78 -2.61 -1.71
C PHE A 70 6.59 -3.17 -2.47
N VAL A 71 5.96 -4.19 -1.89
CA VAL A 71 4.90 -4.98 -2.54
C VAL A 71 3.56 -4.26 -2.57
N GLU A 72 3.40 -3.26 -1.70
CA GLU A 72 2.19 -2.46 -1.57
C GLU A 72 2.56 -1.03 -1.17
N GLY A 73 1.83 -0.06 -1.70
CA GLY A 73 1.98 1.36 -1.37
C GLY A 73 0.66 2.10 -1.61
N ALA A 74 0.71 3.43 -1.61
CA ALA A 74 -0.44 4.25 -1.94
C ALA A 74 -0.95 4.02 -3.37
N PRO A 75 -2.19 4.42 -3.66
CA PRO A 75 -2.67 4.52 -5.03
C PRO A 75 -1.79 5.46 -5.87
N ALA A 76 -1.43 5.04 -7.08
CA ALA A 76 -0.59 5.84 -7.96
C ALA A 76 -1.18 7.24 -8.25
N ASN A 77 -2.49 7.32 -8.43
CA ASN A 77 -3.18 8.59 -8.65
C ASN A 77 -3.07 9.56 -7.46
N MET A 78 -2.95 9.05 -6.24
CA MET A 78 -2.75 9.85 -5.04
C MET A 78 -1.35 10.47 -5.04
N ILE A 79 -0.32 9.67 -5.27
CA ILE A 79 1.07 10.13 -5.21
C ILE A 79 1.38 11.13 -6.34
N VAL A 80 0.80 10.93 -7.53
CA VAL A 80 0.90 11.88 -8.65
C VAL A 80 0.22 13.21 -8.31
N ARG A 81 -0.95 13.18 -7.68
CA ARG A 81 -1.63 14.41 -7.20
C ARG A 81 -0.84 15.16 -6.13
N MET A 82 0.00 14.48 -5.36
CA MET A 82 0.93 15.11 -4.42
C MET A 82 2.12 15.78 -5.13
N GLY A 83 2.24 15.62 -6.45
CA GLY A 83 3.26 16.28 -7.28
C GLY A 83 4.43 15.39 -7.69
N LEU A 84 4.41 14.08 -7.40
CA LEU A 84 5.43 13.17 -7.91
C LEU A 84 5.28 13.05 -9.42
N ASN A 85 6.38 13.34 -10.14
CA ASN A 85 6.47 13.00 -11.55
C ASN A 85 6.91 11.54 -11.68
N PRO A 86 6.15 10.66 -12.34
CA PRO A 86 6.53 9.26 -12.53
C PRO A 86 7.92 9.06 -13.17
N ALA A 87 8.38 10.00 -13.98
CA ALA A 87 9.71 9.95 -14.58
C ALA A 87 10.84 10.01 -13.54
N ASP A 88 10.60 10.61 -12.37
CA ASP A 88 11.61 10.75 -11.30
C ASP A 88 11.87 9.44 -10.57
N ILE A 89 10.94 8.48 -10.68
CA ILE A 89 11.06 7.13 -10.11
C ILE A 89 11.09 6.04 -11.19
N ALA A 90 11.42 6.38 -12.41
CA ALA A 90 11.55 5.42 -13.50
C ALA A 90 12.71 4.43 -13.24
N VAL A 91 12.64 3.27 -13.88
CA VAL A 91 13.71 2.26 -13.83
C VAL A 91 15.08 2.90 -14.12
N GLY A 92 16.08 2.58 -13.31
CA GLY A 92 17.43 3.12 -13.38
C GLY A 92 17.66 4.40 -12.54
N LYS A 93 16.63 5.02 -11.99
CA LYS A 93 16.77 6.17 -11.08
C LYS A 93 17.21 5.70 -9.68
N THR A 94 18.08 6.46 -9.03
CA THR A 94 18.41 6.25 -7.62
C THR A 94 17.49 7.10 -6.75
N ILE A 95 16.83 6.47 -5.79
CA ILE A 95 15.92 7.13 -4.86
C ILE A 95 16.09 6.53 -3.46
N LYS A 96 15.53 7.23 -2.47
CA LYS A 96 15.29 6.66 -1.15
C LYS A 96 13.81 6.32 -1.01
N ALA A 97 13.54 5.27 -0.25
CA ALA A 97 12.19 4.87 0.11
C ALA A 97 12.12 4.46 1.58
N ILE A 98 11.01 4.79 2.22
CA ILE A 98 10.75 4.38 3.60
C ILE A 98 9.68 3.31 3.57
N GLY A 99 9.94 2.20 4.26
CA GLY A 99 9.04 1.07 4.35
C GLY A 99 8.73 0.62 5.76
N ALA A 100 7.55 0.03 5.91
CA ALA A 100 7.17 -0.78 7.06
C ALA A 100 7.36 -2.25 6.71
N PRO A 101 8.08 -3.04 7.53
CA PRO A 101 8.34 -4.43 7.22
C PRO A 101 7.05 -5.27 7.31
N ARG A 102 6.96 -6.24 6.43
CA ARG A 102 5.92 -7.25 6.49
C ARG A 102 6.28 -8.27 7.59
N ARG A 103 5.30 -8.67 8.41
CA ARG A 103 5.54 -9.52 9.59
C ARG A 103 5.90 -10.97 9.24
N ASP A 104 5.43 -11.44 8.10
CA ASP A 104 5.60 -12.82 7.61
C ASP A 104 6.64 -12.95 6.49
N ASP A 105 7.21 -11.82 6.01
CA ASP A 105 8.23 -11.81 4.96
C ASP A 105 9.23 -10.66 5.20
N PRO A 106 10.48 -10.97 5.63
CA PRO A 106 11.48 -9.96 5.93
C PRO A 106 11.99 -9.19 4.70
N ASN A 107 11.66 -9.64 3.47
CA ASN A 107 12.07 -8.99 2.24
C ASN A 107 10.95 -8.17 1.58
N ALA A 108 9.77 -8.10 2.20
CA ALA A 108 8.63 -7.36 1.72
C ALA A 108 8.28 -6.20 2.65
N PHE A 109 7.95 -5.04 2.05
CA PHE A 109 7.66 -3.80 2.76
C PHE A 109 6.41 -3.13 2.21
N PHE A 110 5.72 -2.40 3.08
CA PHE A 110 4.75 -1.39 2.68
C PHE A 110 5.49 -0.09 2.40
N LEU A 111 5.27 0.53 1.24
CA LEU A 111 5.89 1.81 0.86
C LEU A 111 5.18 2.98 1.57
N LYS A 112 5.85 3.59 2.54
CA LYS A 112 5.34 4.74 3.32
C LYS A 112 5.71 6.09 2.72
N ALA A 113 6.91 6.20 2.14
CA ALA A 113 7.37 7.43 1.52
C ALA A 113 8.42 7.17 0.43
N ILE A 114 8.50 8.11 -0.51
CA ILE A 114 9.55 8.21 -1.52
C ILE A 114 10.29 9.53 -1.29
N ILE A 115 11.62 9.51 -1.36
CA ILE A 115 12.46 10.69 -1.25
C ILE A 115 13.34 10.75 -2.49
N LEU A 116 13.23 11.84 -3.25
CA LEU A 116 14.02 12.08 -4.44
C LEU A 116 15.41 12.62 -4.09
N PRO A 117 16.39 12.57 -5.01
CA PRO A 117 17.75 13.09 -4.78
C PRO A 117 17.79 14.58 -4.43
N ASP A 118 16.80 15.36 -4.84
CA ASP A 118 16.67 16.80 -4.49
C ASP A 118 16.10 17.03 -3.07
N GLY A 119 15.81 15.95 -2.33
CA GLY A 119 15.26 15.98 -0.98
C GLY A 119 13.73 16.07 -0.91
N LYS A 120 13.03 16.20 -2.03
CA LYS A 120 11.57 16.17 -2.03
C LYS A 120 11.05 14.83 -1.52
N ARG A 121 10.15 14.90 -0.54
CA ARG A 121 9.53 13.75 0.10
C ARG A 121 8.04 13.67 -0.22
N TYR A 122 7.61 12.50 -0.61
CA TYR A 122 6.21 12.15 -0.86
C TYR A 122 5.81 11.06 0.14
N SER A 123 5.14 11.46 1.22
CA SER A 123 4.65 10.56 2.27
C SER A 123 3.16 10.35 2.09
N VAL A 124 2.74 9.10 2.08
CA VAL A 124 1.32 8.71 1.96
C VAL A 124 0.73 8.30 3.30
N ILE A 125 1.58 8.08 4.29
CA ILE A 125 1.24 7.81 5.68
C ILE A 125 2.25 8.55 6.57
N ASN A 126 1.73 9.27 7.54
CA ASN A 126 2.51 9.95 8.58
C ASN A 126 2.88 8.98 9.70
#